data_25f8b63d440b4d1cac4b4c9d045b854d
#
_entry.id   25f8b63d440b4d1cac4b4c9d045b854d
#
_cell.length_a   1.000
_cell.length_b   1.000
_cell.length_c   1.000
_cell.angle_alpha   90.00
_cell.angle_beta   90.00
_cell.angle_gamma   90.00
#
_symmetry.space_group_name_H-M   'P 1'
#
loop_
_entity.id
_entity.type
_entity.pdbx_description
1 polymer ?
#
loop_
_entity_poly.entity_id
_entity_poly.type
_entity_poly.pdbx_seq_one_letter_code
_entity_poly.pdbx_strand_id
1 'polypeptide(L)'
;MIRKRKELMIPVYMINGFLDSGKTEFIQYTIAQPYFQMRAKTLLIVCEEGDIEYDATLLKKSRTVMELIEDEEDFTAQNLIELEKKHKPARILIEFNGMWNSKNVKLPWHWKLEQQITCIDGSTFSTYFTNMKSLLAEHIRKSELIIMNRCDNIIEQIPTYKRNIKAINQNAEIIFEDKNGEVNATLEEDLPFDVGADVINLDDTGYGIWYIDVLDNMQRYAGKTISYVGMVLH
;
A
#
# COMPACT_ATOMS: atom_id res chain seq x y z
N MET A 1 40.82 11.59 -16.93
CA MET A 1 39.43 11.21 -17.16
C MET A 1 38.83 10.76 -15.84
N ILE A 2 38.15 11.67 -15.12
CA ILE A 2 37.54 11.38 -13.80
C ILE A 2 36.19 10.69 -14.13
N ARG A 3 36.13 9.40 -13.92
CA ARG A 3 34.84 8.69 -13.94
C ARG A 3 33.97 9.29 -12.82
N LYS A 4 32.97 10.12 -13.17
CA LYS A 4 31.89 10.46 -12.24
C LYS A 4 31.32 9.13 -11.71
N ARG A 5 31.55 8.83 -10.44
CA ARG A 5 30.78 7.79 -9.75
C ARG A 5 29.31 8.21 -9.91
N LYS A 6 28.53 7.40 -10.57
CA LYS A 6 27.07 7.50 -10.52
C LYS A 6 26.75 7.38 -9.02
N GLU A 7 26.38 8.48 -8.38
CA GLU A 7 25.94 8.43 -6.99
C GLU A 7 24.75 7.50 -6.96
N LEU A 8 24.92 6.34 -6.33
CA LEU A 8 23.85 5.36 -6.20
C LEU A 8 22.82 5.97 -5.24
N MET A 9 21.64 6.23 -5.76
CA MET A 9 20.49 6.58 -4.94
C MET A 9 20.15 5.39 -4.02
N ILE A 10 19.90 5.66 -2.73
CA ILE A 10 19.49 4.62 -1.80
C ILE A 10 17.97 4.50 -1.86
N PRO A 11 17.43 3.32 -2.20
CA PRO A 11 15.99 3.10 -2.26
C PRO A 11 15.38 3.13 -0.86
N VAL A 12 14.26 3.83 -0.74
CA VAL A 12 13.47 3.97 0.49
C VAL A 12 12.07 3.42 0.24
N TYR A 13 11.60 2.59 1.16
CA TYR A 13 10.23 2.10 1.22
C TYR A 13 9.60 2.63 2.49
N MET A 14 8.53 3.38 2.38
CA MET A 14 7.83 3.99 3.51
C MET A 14 6.53 3.25 3.78
N ILE A 15 6.40 2.73 4.98
CA ILE A 15 5.22 2.02 5.45
C ILE A 15 4.46 2.93 6.41
N ASN A 16 3.28 3.33 5.99
CA ASN A 16 2.39 4.28 6.64
C ASN A 16 1.18 3.57 7.26
N GLY A 17 0.47 4.26 8.13
CA GLY A 17 -0.78 3.78 8.74
C GLY A 17 -0.86 4.20 10.21
N PHE A 18 -2.05 4.17 10.77
CA PHE A 18 -2.24 4.46 12.19
C PHE A 18 -1.59 3.41 13.10
N LEU A 19 -1.51 3.70 14.39
CA LEU A 19 -1.05 2.73 15.38
C LEU A 19 -1.87 1.43 15.24
N ASP A 20 -1.21 0.31 15.42
CA ASP A 20 -1.78 -1.05 15.32
C ASP A 20 -2.44 -1.40 13.98
N SER A 21 -2.17 -0.65 12.91
CA SER A 21 -2.70 -0.95 11.58
C SER A 21 -2.02 -2.14 10.86
N GLY A 22 -1.06 -2.80 11.49
CA GLY A 22 -0.36 -3.95 10.92
C GLY A 22 0.95 -3.60 10.20
N LYS A 23 1.53 -2.42 10.41
CA LYS A 23 2.81 -2.00 9.80
C LYS A 23 3.95 -2.94 10.15
N THR A 24 4.12 -3.22 11.44
CA THR A 24 5.18 -4.07 11.97
C THR A 24 5.09 -5.50 11.42
N GLU A 25 3.88 -6.08 11.40
CA GLU A 25 3.65 -7.42 10.84
C GLU A 25 3.96 -7.47 9.35
N PHE A 26 3.52 -6.46 8.59
CA PHE A 26 3.81 -6.35 7.17
C PHE A 26 5.31 -6.26 6.89
N ILE A 27 6.05 -5.44 7.66
CA ILE A 27 7.50 -5.32 7.52
C ILE A 27 8.19 -6.64 7.87
N GLN A 28 7.82 -7.29 8.97
CA GLN A 28 8.38 -8.58 9.37
C GLN A 28 8.12 -9.67 8.33
N TYR A 29 6.88 -9.74 7.82
CA TYR A 29 6.55 -10.64 6.71
C TYR A 29 7.42 -10.38 5.49
N THR A 30 7.56 -9.12 5.09
CA THR A 30 8.33 -8.70 3.91
C THR A 30 9.81 -9.04 4.03
N ILE A 31 10.46 -8.72 5.15
CA ILE A 31 11.90 -9.00 5.34
C ILE A 31 12.21 -10.49 5.49
N ALA A 32 11.21 -11.32 5.82
CA ALA A 32 11.34 -12.77 5.87
C ALA A 32 11.39 -13.41 4.48
N GLN A 33 10.85 -12.74 3.44
CA GLN A 33 10.69 -13.34 2.11
C GLN A 33 12.04 -13.52 1.39
N PRO A 34 12.23 -14.64 0.67
CA PRO A 34 13.46 -14.91 -0.06
C PRO A 34 13.81 -13.82 -1.10
N TYR A 35 12.82 -13.28 -1.79
CA TYR A 35 13.02 -12.23 -2.79
C TYR A 35 13.47 -10.89 -2.19
N PHE A 36 13.21 -10.68 -0.90
CA PHE A 36 13.63 -9.47 -0.20
C PHE A 36 15.07 -9.57 0.35
N GLN A 37 15.62 -10.77 0.48
CA GLN A 37 16.95 -10.99 1.01
C GLN A 37 18.04 -10.38 0.12
N MET A 38 19.00 -9.71 0.74
CA MET A 38 20.16 -9.16 0.04
C MET A 38 21.44 -9.33 0.83
N ARG A 39 22.60 -9.25 0.16
CA ARG A 39 23.91 -9.38 0.84
C ARG A 39 24.28 -8.14 1.65
N ALA A 40 23.78 -6.99 1.25
CA ALA A 40 24.01 -5.72 1.95
C ALA A 40 23.01 -5.53 3.11
N LYS A 41 23.26 -4.53 3.95
CA LYS A 41 22.38 -4.20 5.09
C LYS A 41 21.13 -3.46 4.63
N THR A 42 20.02 -3.74 5.29
CA THR A 42 18.82 -2.90 5.30
C THR A 42 18.82 -2.09 6.59
N LEU A 43 18.54 -0.80 6.52
CA LEU A 43 18.25 0.03 7.69
C LEU A 43 16.72 0.13 7.83
N LEU A 44 16.21 -0.28 8.97
CA LEU A 44 14.83 -0.11 9.37
C LEU A 44 14.77 1.03 10.38
N ILE A 45 14.06 2.09 10.03
CA ILE A 45 13.79 3.23 10.92
C ILE A 45 12.35 3.07 11.41
N VAL A 46 12.18 2.92 12.72
CA VAL A 46 10.88 2.81 13.39
C VAL A 46 10.56 4.17 14.02
N CYS A 47 9.40 4.73 13.69
CA CYS A 47 8.99 6.04 14.20
C CYS A 47 7.83 5.94 15.21
N GLU A 48 7.46 4.73 15.60
CA GLU A 48 6.35 4.50 16.51
C GLU A 48 6.52 3.14 17.18
N GLU A 49 6.49 3.09 18.50
CA GLU A 49 6.45 1.82 19.23
C GLU A 49 5.00 1.35 19.33
N GLY A 50 4.71 0.18 18.74
CA GLY A 50 3.44 -0.52 18.85
C GLY A 50 3.50 -1.68 19.84
N ASP A 51 2.40 -2.40 19.98
CA ASP A 51 2.31 -3.59 20.86
C ASP A 51 3.16 -4.78 20.35
N ILE A 52 3.53 -4.77 19.07
CA ILE A 52 4.26 -5.87 18.42
C ILE A 52 5.74 -5.49 18.27
N GLU A 53 6.59 -6.26 18.94
CA GLU A 53 8.04 -6.12 18.82
C GLU A 53 8.60 -6.82 17.57
N TYR A 54 9.71 -6.30 17.05
CA TYR A 54 10.45 -6.95 15.96
C TYR A 54 11.22 -8.17 16.45
N ASP A 55 11.09 -9.30 15.74
CA ASP A 55 11.88 -10.51 16.02
C ASP A 55 13.37 -10.27 15.72
N ALA A 56 14.17 -10.26 16.77
CA ALA A 56 15.62 -10.05 16.69
C ALA A 56 16.33 -11.13 15.83
N THR A 57 15.82 -12.37 15.83
CA THR A 57 16.37 -13.45 15.00
C THR A 57 16.11 -13.18 13.52
N LEU A 58 14.90 -12.72 13.18
CA LEU A 58 14.52 -12.36 11.83
C LEU A 58 15.33 -11.14 11.33
N LEU A 59 15.46 -10.08 12.13
CA LEU A 59 16.27 -8.90 11.81
C LEU A 59 17.73 -9.32 11.50
N LYS A 60 18.32 -10.17 12.33
CA LYS A 60 19.68 -10.68 12.12
C LYS A 60 19.78 -11.51 10.82
N LYS A 61 18.82 -12.40 10.57
CA LYS A 61 18.80 -13.27 9.38
C LYS A 61 18.65 -12.45 8.10
N SER A 62 17.81 -11.42 8.11
CA SER A 62 17.58 -10.52 6.96
C SER A 62 18.65 -9.43 6.82
N ARG A 63 19.65 -9.38 7.74
CA ARG A 63 20.64 -8.31 7.82
C ARG A 63 20.04 -6.93 7.96
N THR A 64 18.93 -6.84 8.65
CA THR A 64 18.24 -5.60 8.95
C THR A 64 18.74 -5.05 10.27
N VAL A 65 19.13 -3.79 10.28
CA VAL A 65 19.51 -3.05 11.49
C VAL A 65 18.40 -2.07 11.77
N MET A 66 17.90 -2.07 12.99
CA MET A 66 16.80 -1.21 13.42
C MET A 66 17.33 -0.02 14.21
N GLU A 67 16.77 1.15 13.97
CA GLU A 67 16.95 2.39 14.73
C GLU A 67 15.57 2.99 15.00
N LEU A 68 15.41 3.56 16.19
CA LEU A 68 14.17 4.19 16.64
C LEU A 68 14.30 5.71 16.56
N ILE A 69 13.27 6.39 16.08
CA ILE A 69 13.12 7.85 16.12
C ILE A 69 11.72 8.13 16.68
N GLU A 70 11.63 8.44 17.97
CA GLU A 70 10.36 8.61 18.67
C GLU A 70 9.72 9.98 18.45
N ASP A 71 10.55 11.03 18.28
CA ASP A 71 10.07 12.40 18.15
C ASP A 71 10.07 12.87 16.68
N GLU A 72 8.98 13.48 16.23
CA GLU A 72 8.86 14.04 14.86
C GLU A 72 9.98 15.07 14.58
N GLU A 73 10.39 15.82 15.59
CA GLU A 73 11.44 16.84 15.49
C GLU A 73 12.80 16.22 15.17
N ASP A 74 13.05 14.99 15.56
CA ASP A 74 14.27 14.24 15.29
C ASP A 74 14.28 13.57 13.90
N PHE A 75 13.14 13.48 13.23
CA PHE A 75 13.05 12.94 11.87
C PHE A 75 13.52 13.97 10.84
N THR A 76 14.80 14.32 10.90
CA THR A 76 15.44 15.32 10.03
C THR A 76 16.38 14.68 9.03
N ALA A 77 16.57 15.35 7.86
CA ALA A 77 17.52 14.87 6.87
C ALA A 77 18.95 14.72 7.44
N GLN A 78 19.33 15.55 8.43
CA GLN A 78 20.64 15.48 9.07
C GLN A 78 20.78 14.20 9.91
N ASN A 79 19.81 13.90 10.77
CA ASN A 79 19.83 12.68 11.59
C ASN A 79 19.76 11.42 10.73
N LEU A 80 18.96 11.44 9.66
CA LEU A 80 18.89 10.34 8.69
C LEU A 80 20.24 10.07 8.00
N ILE A 81 20.99 11.13 7.64
CA ILE A 81 22.34 11.00 7.08
C ILE A 81 23.32 10.42 8.12
N GLU A 82 23.17 10.74 9.39
CA GLU A 82 24.01 10.18 10.45
C GLU A 82 23.78 8.68 10.63
N LEU A 83 22.51 8.24 10.63
CA LEU A 83 22.15 6.82 10.63
C LEU A 83 22.70 6.10 9.40
N GLU A 84 22.61 6.70 8.22
CA GLU A 84 23.21 6.16 7.00
C GLU A 84 24.72 5.97 7.13
N LYS A 85 25.44 6.99 7.62
CA LYS A 85 26.91 6.92 7.82
C LYS A 85 27.28 5.81 8.81
N LYS A 86 26.49 5.64 9.88
CA LYS A 86 26.69 4.63 10.92
C LYS A 86 26.53 3.22 10.37
N HIS A 87 25.48 2.97 9.57
CA HIS A 87 25.10 1.61 9.16
C HIS A 87 25.51 1.26 7.73
N LYS A 88 25.68 2.25 6.85
CA LYS A 88 26.00 2.10 5.42
C LYS A 88 25.02 1.14 4.73
N PRO A 89 23.72 1.39 4.80
CA PRO A 89 22.71 0.52 4.22
C PRO A 89 22.69 0.63 2.70
N ALA A 90 22.23 -0.41 2.03
CA ALA A 90 21.93 -0.38 0.59
C ALA A 90 20.43 -0.18 0.32
N ARG A 91 19.59 -0.23 1.37
CA ARG A 91 18.15 -0.06 1.32
C ARG A 91 17.64 0.41 2.67
N ILE A 92 16.58 1.21 2.64
CA ILE A 92 15.96 1.77 3.85
C ILE A 92 14.48 1.41 3.86
N LEU A 93 14.01 0.94 5.01
CA LEU A 93 12.61 0.80 5.35
C LEU A 93 12.28 1.84 6.42
N ILE A 94 11.14 2.49 6.31
CA ILE A 94 10.66 3.44 7.32
C ILE A 94 9.27 2.97 7.76
N GLU A 95 9.15 2.56 9.02
CA GLU A 95 7.87 2.42 9.68
C GLU A 95 7.48 3.80 10.21
N PHE A 96 6.66 4.50 9.44
CA PHE A 96 6.35 5.91 9.71
C PHE A 96 5.23 6.03 10.74
N ASN A 97 5.36 6.98 11.65
CA ASN A 97 4.32 7.28 12.62
C ASN A 97 3.10 7.91 11.93
N GLY A 98 1.96 7.23 12.02
CA GLY A 98 0.73 7.64 11.35
C GLY A 98 0.09 8.94 11.87
N MET A 99 0.56 9.47 12.99
CA MET A 99 0.09 10.75 13.53
C MET A 99 0.94 11.93 13.07
N TRP A 100 2.13 11.68 12.52
CA TRP A 100 3.01 12.75 12.04
C TRP A 100 2.56 13.32 10.69
N ASN A 101 2.92 14.57 10.46
CA ASN A 101 2.58 15.23 9.20
C ASN A 101 3.54 14.80 8.07
N SER A 102 3.08 13.88 7.22
CA SER A 102 3.87 13.37 6.09
C SER A 102 4.32 14.45 5.08
N LYS A 103 3.72 15.64 5.08
CA LYS A 103 4.15 16.77 4.24
C LYS A 103 5.46 17.38 4.69
N ASN A 104 5.81 17.23 5.97
CA ASN A 104 7.03 17.76 6.56
C ASN A 104 8.24 16.85 6.34
N VAL A 105 8.02 15.62 5.89
CA VAL A 105 9.07 14.63 5.67
C VAL A 105 10.04 15.11 4.60
N LYS A 106 11.30 15.28 5.00
CA LYS A 106 12.41 15.65 4.12
C LYS A 106 13.46 14.56 4.16
N LEU A 107 13.43 13.70 3.15
CA LEU A 107 14.46 12.68 2.97
C LEU A 107 15.77 13.34 2.47
N PRO A 108 16.94 12.77 2.80
CA PRO A 108 18.21 13.16 2.17
C PRO A 108 18.09 13.12 0.65
N TRP A 109 18.74 14.08 -0.05
CA TRP A 109 18.59 14.26 -1.51
C TRP A 109 18.98 13.03 -2.36
N HIS A 110 19.84 12.16 -1.83
CA HIS A 110 20.29 10.93 -2.48
C HIS A 110 19.51 9.68 -2.03
N TRP A 111 18.48 9.86 -1.20
CA TRP A 111 17.51 8.82 -0.90
C TRP A 111 16.34 8.93 -1.87
N LYS A 112 15.96 7.83 -2.49
CA LYS A 112 14.85 7.81 -3.44
C LYS A 112 13.69 7.04 -2.84
N LEU A 113 12.58 7.70 -2.61
CA LEU A 113 11.34 7.00 -2.28
C LEU A 113 10.92 6.15 -3.48
N GLU A 114 11.06 4.84 -3.33
CA GLU A 114 10.70 3.88 -4.37
C GLU A 114 9.24 3.46 -4.26
N GLN A 115 8.74 3.35 -3.04
CA GLN A 115 7.35 2.97 -2.80
C GLN A 115 6.87 3.51 -1.46
N GLN A 116 5.63 3.98 -1.43
CA GLN A 116 4.87 4.25 -0.22
C GLN A 116 3.73 3.25 -0.10
N ILE A 117 3.65 2.57 1.04
CA ILE A 117 2.64 1.56 1.35
C ILE A 117 1.84 2.06 2.54
N THR A 118 0.52 1.92 2.51
CA THR A 118 -0.33 2.23 3.67
C THR A 118 -1.00 0.97 4.17
N CYS A 119 -0.75 0.64 5.44
CA CYS A 119 -1.48 -0.40 6.16
C CYS A 119 -2.71 0.21 6.83
N ILE A 120 -3.85 -0.46 6.70
CA ILE A 120 -5.13 -0.04 7.26
C ILE A 120 -5.77 -1.23 7.97
N ASP A 121 -6.15 -1.04 9.22
CA ASP A 121 -7.02 -1.98 9.91
C ASP A 121 -8.45 -1.79 9.40
N GLY A 122 -8.98 -2.79 8.69
CA GLY A 122 -10.33 -2.75 8.13
C GLY A 122 -11.41 -2.62 9.19
N SER A 123 -11.21 -3.19 10.37
CA SER A 123 -12.17 -3.13 11.47
C SER A 123 -12.36 -1.72 12.03
N THR A 124 -11.33 -0.87 11.92
CA THR A 124 -11.34 0.51 12.43
C THR A 124 -11.47 1.56 11.33
N PHE A 125 -11.43 1.15 10.05
CA PHE A 125 -11.45 2.07 8.90
C PHE A 125 -12.59 3.08 8.96
N SER A 126 -13.82 2.65 9.21
CA SER A 126 -14.99 3.53 9.27
C SER A 126 -14.83 4.63 10.33
N THR A 127 -14.27 4.28 11.49
CA THR A 127 -14.02 5.21 12.59
C THR A 127 -12.99 6.28 12.19
N TYR A 128 -11.86 5.88 11.61
CA TYR A 128 -10.83 6.81 11.16
C TYR A 128 -11.29 7.63 9.94
N PHE A 129 -12.04 7.02 9.02
CA PHE A 129 -12.59 7.72 7.87
C PHE A 129 -13.58 8.83 8.27
N THR A 130 -14.30 8.63 9.36
CA THR A 130 -15.26 9.63 9.88
C THR A 130 -14.55 10.72 10.69
N ASN A 131 -13.67 10.33 11.63
CA ASN A 131 -13.13 11.24 12.65
C ASN A 131 -11.78 11.87 12.27
N MET A 132 -10.98 11.19 11.44
CA MET A 132 -9.61 11.59 11.08
C MET A 132 -9.40 11.57 9.55
N LYS A 133 -10.44 11.88 8.80
CA LYS A 133 -10.47 11.76 7.33
C LYS A 133 -9.30 12.46 6.65
N SER A 134 -8.92 13.65 7.11
CA SER A 134 -7.84 14.43 6.49
C SER A 134 -6.49 13.71 6.58
N LEU A 135 -6.18 13.15 7.75
CA LEU A 135 -4.92 12.44 7.99
C LEU A 135 -4.90 11.10 7.25
N LEU A 136 -5.99 10.33 7.33
CA LEU A 136 -6.15 9.10 6.57
C LEU A 136 -6.01 9.34 5.05
N ALA A 137 -6.62 10.41 4.54
CA ALA A 137 -6.51 10.77 3.13
C ALA A 137 -5.08 11.15 2.72
N GLU A 138 -4.27 11.71 3.63
CA GLU A 138 -2.86 11.98 3.36
C GLU A 138 -2.03 10.70 3.24
N HIS A 139 -2.30 9.71 4.09
CA HIS A 139 -1.66 8.40 3.99
C HIS A 139 -1.99 7.74 2.64
N ILE A 140 -3.27 7.72 2.27
CA ILE A 140 -3.76 7.07 1.05
C ILE A 140 -3.26 7.76 -0.22
N ARG A 141 -3.23 9.10 -0.24
CA ARG A 141 -3.06 9.91 -1.46
C ARG A 141 -1.77 9.62 -2.23
N LYS A 142 -0.69 9.30 -1.54
CA LYS A 142 0.63 9.06 -2.13
C LYS A 142 1.04 7.60 -2.17
N SER A 143 0.18 6.70 -1.67
CA SER A 143 0.49 5.28 -1.61
C SER A 143 0.26 4.61 -2.95
N GLU A 144 1.24 3.88 -3.43
CA GLU A 144 1.11 3.00 -4.58
C GLU A 144 0.38 1.70 -4.21
N LEU A 145 0.56 1.25 -2.95
CA LEU A 145 -0.07 0.04 -2.42
C LEU A 145 -0.77 0.36 -1.10
N ILE A 146 -1.98 -0.14 -0.95
CA ILE A 146 -2.77 -0.08 0.28
C ILE A 146 -3.12 -1.51 0.68
N ILE A 147 -2.77 -1.89 1.88
CA ILE A 147 -3.10 -3.19 2.46
C ILE A 147 -4.13 -2.95 3.55
N MET A 148 -5.34 -3.43 3.33
CA MET A 148 -6.39 -3.42 4.33
C MET A 148 -6.50 -4.82 4.94
N ASN A 149 -6.02 -4.97 6.15
CA ASN A 149 -6.04 -6.23 6.89
C ASN A 149 -7.27 -6.33 7.80
N ARG A 150 -7.41 -7.47 8.50
CA ARG A 150 -8.49 -7.77 9.46
C ARG A 150 -9.89 -7.57 8.87
N CYS A 151 -10.06 -8.04 7.62
CA CYS A 151 -11.31 -7.90 6.89
C CYS A 151 -12.37 -8.96 7.24
N ASP A 152 -12.12 -9.87 8.20
CA ASP A 152 -12.98 -11.01 8.53
C ASP A 152 -14.44 -10.66 8.75
N ASN A 153 -14.72 -9.53 9.39
CA ASN A 153 -16.08 -9.12 9.77
C ASN A 153 -16.60 -7.94 8.95
N ILE A 154 -15.90 -7.54 7.90
CA ILE A 154 -16.25 -6.36 7.09
C ILE A 154 -16.35 -6.65 5.60
N ILE A 155 -16.51 -7.91 5.24
CA ILE A 155 -16.55 -8.33 3.83
C ILE A 155 -17.63 -7.58 3.04
N GLU A 156 -18.80 -7.37 3.62
CA GLU A 156 -19.90 -6.61 3.00
C GLU A 156 -19.58 -5.11 2.84
N GLN A 157 -18.66 -4.56 3.65
CA GLN A 157 -18.26 -3.15 3.59
C GLN A 157 -17.09 -2.91 2.64
N ILE A 158 -16.36 -3.93 2.24
CA ILE A 158 -15.18 -3.84 1.35
C ILE A 158 -15.47 -3.01 0.09
N PRO A 159 -16.61 -3.18 -0.63
CA PRO A 159 -16.95 -2.36 -1.80
C PRO A 159 -16.97 -0.87 -1.50
N THR A 160 -17.63 -0.51 -0.41
CA THR A 160 -17.73 0.89 0.03
C THR A 160 -16.38 1.45 0.43
N TYR A 161 -15.55 0.66 1.15
CA TYR A 161 -14.21 1.08 1.57
C TYR A 161 -13.28 1.24 0.36
N LYS A 162 -13.30 0.30 -0.58
CA LYS A 162 -12.57 0.40 -1.84
C LYS A 162 -12.93 1.67 -2.61
N ARG A 163 -14.23 1.97 -2.75
CA ARG A 163 -14.74 3.18 -3.39
C ARG A 163 -14.26 4.45 -2.70
N ASN A 164 -14.29 4.49 -1.37
CA ASN A 164 -13.81 5.61 -0.57
C ASN A 164 -12.29 5.84 -0.75
N ILE A 165 -11.50 4.76 -0.78
CA ILE A 165 -10.06 4.80 -1.02
C ILE A 165 -9.77 5.27 -2.45
N LYS A 166 -10.44 4.70 -3.46
CA LYS A 166 -10.29 5.07 -4.87
C LYS A 166 -10.71 6.51 -5.17
N ALA A 167 -11.67 7.06 -4.44
CA ALA A 167 -12.04 8.48 -4.52
C ALA A 167 -10.89 9.42 -4.05
N ILE A 168 -9.99 8.94 -3.18
CA ILE A 168 -8.83 9.68 -2.71
C ILE A 168 -7.62 9.44 -3.62
N ASN A 169 -7.40 8.19 -4.05
CA ASN A 169 -6.29 7.76 -4.88
C ASN A 169 -6.73 6.66 -5.86
N GLN A 170 -7.06 7.04 -7.08
CA GLN A 170 -7.53 6.12 -8.12
C GLN A 170 -6.47 5.10 -8.54
N ASN A 171 -5.18 5.48 -8.44
CA ASN A 171 -4.07 4.67 -8.95
C ASN A 171 -3.53 3.66 -7.93
N ALA A 172 -3.90 3.79 -6.65
CA ALA A 172 -3.41 2.88 -5.64
C ALA A 172 -3.88 1.45 -5.90
N GLU A 173 -2.99 0.50 -5.86
CA GLU A 173 -3.35 -0.91 -5.72
C GLU A 173 -3.90 -1.16 -4.31
N ILE A 174 -4.95 -1.97 -4.19
CA ILE A 174 -5.58 -2.24 -2.89
C ILE A 174 -5.68 -3.75 -2.71
N ILE A 175 -5.05 -4.24 -1.65
CA ILE A 175 -5.14 -5.64 -1.21
C ILE A 175 -5.99 -5.68 0.05
N PHE A 176 -6.98 -6.56 0.08
CA PHE A 176 -7.79 -6.85 1.27
C PHE A 176 -7.37 -8.20 1.83
N GLU A 177 -7.15 -8.28 3.13
CA GLU A 177 -6.70 -9.50 3.80
C GLU A 177 -7.58 -9.84 5.01
N ASP A 178 -7.96 -11.10 5.11
CA ASP A 178 -8.55 -11.69 6.31
C ASP A 178 -7.54 -12.67 6.96
N LYS A 179 -7.97 -13.40 7.98
CA LYS A 179 -7.16 -14.43 8.65
C LYS A 179 -6.74 -15.60 7.75
N ASN A 180 -7.34 -15.76 6.57
CA ASN A 180 -7.03 -16.82 5.62
C ASN A 180 -6.12 -16.33 4.48
N GLY A 181 -5.84 -15.04 4.41
CA GLY A 181 -5.03 -14.39 3.40
C GLY A 181 -5.79 -13.37 2.57
N GLU A 182 -5.41 -13.19 1.32
CA GLU A 182 -6.02 -12.21 0.43
C GLU A 182 -7.50 -12.54 0.15
N VAL A 183 -8.35 -11.56 0.41
CA VAL A 183 -9.78 -11.62 0.07
C VAL A 183 -9.93 -11.19 -1.38
N ASN A 184 -10.46 -12.08 -2.19
CA ASN A 184 -10.74 -11.80 -3.61
C ASN A 184 -11.90 -10.80 -3.71
N ALA A 185 -11.57 -9.50 -3.62
CA ALA A 185 -12.50 -8.39 -3.67
C ALA A 185 -12.85 -7.99 -5.13
N THR A 186 -12.96 -8.94 -6.04
CA THR A 186 -13.62 -8.75 -7.33
C THR A 186 -15.12 -8.63 -7.07
N LEU A 187 -15.50 -7.42 -6.69
CA LEU A 187 -16.87 -7.13 -6.31
C LEU A 187 -17.69 -6.88 -7.56
N GLU A 188 -18.74 -7.65 -7.72
CA GLU A 188 -19.75 -7.45 -8.74
C GLU A 188 -20.36 -6.03 -8.71
N GLU A 189 -20.23 -5.32 -7.59
CA GLU A 189 -20.79 -3.98 -7.37
C GLU A 189 -20.04 -2.82 -8.02
N ASP A 190 -18.83 -3.02 -8.54
CA ASP A 190 -18.07 -1.95 -9.25
C ASP A 190 -18.42 -1.89 -10.75
N LEU A 191 -19.25 -2.79 -11.23
CA LEU A 191 -19.68 -2.77 -12.62
C LEU A 191 -20.92 -1.87 -12.79
N PRO A 192 -20.93 -0.95 -13.76
CA PRO A 192 -22.05 -0.03 -13.99
C PRO A 192 -23.26 -0.73 -14.64
N PHE A 193 -23.30 -2.07 -14.59
CA PHE A 193 -24.35 -2.92 -15.14
C PHE A 193 -24.57 -4.15 -14.27
N ASP A 194 -25.78 -4.70 -14.33
CA ASP A 194 -26.16 -5.89 -13.56
C ASP A 194 -25.59 -7.17 -14.19
N VAL A 195 -24.55 -7.73 -13.57
CA VAL A 195 -23.94 -9.00 -13.99
C VAL A 195 -24.84 -10.21 -13.71
N GLY A 196 -25.81 -10.09 -12.78
CA GLY A 196 -26.79 -11.11 -12.45
C GLY A 196 -27.82 -11.32 -13.57
N ALA A 197 -28.08 -10.31 -14.41
CA ALA A 197 -29.06 -10.37 -15.47
C ALA A 197 -28.68 -11.35 -16.60
N ASP A 198 -29.68 -11.98 -17.23
CA ASP A 198 -29.48 -12.81 -18.44
C ASP A 198 -29.09 -11.95 -19.66
N VAL A 199 -29.60 -10.71 -19.70
CA VAL A 199 -29.26 -9.70 -20.72
C VAL A 199 -28.62 -8.50 -20.02
N ILE A 200 -27.33 -8.29 -20.28
CA ILE A 200 -26.57 -7.17 -19.73
C ILE A 200 -26.65 -6.03 -20.71
N ASN A 201 -27.28 -4.93 -20.33
CA ASN A 201 -27.37 -3.73 -21.14
C ASN A 201 -26.22 -2.78 -20.79
N LEU A 202 -25.41 -2.44 -21.80
CA LEU A 202 -24.22 -1.59 -21.64
C LEU A 202 -24.47 -0.23 -22.31
N ASP A 203 -24.16 0.84 -21.58
CA ASP A 203 -23.94 2.16 -22.15
C ASP A 203 -22.48 2.32 -22.63
N ASP A 204 -22.11 3.49 -23.15
CA ASP A 204 -20.78 3.75 -23.69
C ASP A 204 -19.68 3.54 -22.63
N THR A 205 -19.93 3.91 -21.37
CA THR A 205 -18.98 3.71 -20.25
C THR A 205 -18.93 2.25 -19.84
N GLY A 206 -20.09 1.62 -19.69
CA GLY A 206 -20.23 0.23 -19.31
C GLY A 206 -19.60 -0.72 -20.32
N TYR A 207 -19.63 -0.41 -21.62
CA TYR A 207 -19.02 -1.23 -22.65
C TYR A 207 -17.48 -1.34 -22.47
N GLY A 208 -16.82 -0.21 -22.24
CA GLY A 208 -15.37 -0.21 -22.01
C GLY A 208 -14.97 -1.01 -20.75
N ILE A 209 -15.72 -0.86 -19.68
CA ILE A 209 -15.50 -1.59 -18.41
C ILE A 209 -15.77 -3.08 -18.60
N TRP A 210 -16.88 -3.45 -19.25
CA TRP A 210 -17.21 -4.83 -19.59
C TRP A 210 -16.13 -5.50 -20.44
N TYR A 211 -15.62 -4.79 -21.45
CA TYR A 211 -14.60 -5.34 -22.35
C TYR A 211 -13.32 -5.72 -21.61
N ILE A 212 -12.90 -4.91 -20.63
CA ILE A 212 -11.72 -5.20 -19.80
C ILE A 212 -12.05 -6.34 -18.83
N ASP A 213 -13.19 -6.26 -18.13
CA ASP A 213 -13.54 -7.27 -17.13
C ASP A 213 -13.76 -8.67 -17.74
N VAL A 214 -14.32 -8.77 -18.94
CA VAL A 214 -14.53 -10.08 -19.60
C VAL A 214 -13.22 -10.78 -19.96
N LEU A 215 -12.13 -10.05 -20.19
CA LEU A 215 -10.82 -10.65 -20.48
C LEU A 215 -10.25 -11.37 -19.26
N ASP A 216 -10.50 -10.83 -18.07
CA ASP A 216 -10.01 -11.38 -16.80
C ASP A 216 -11.01 -12.37 -16.18
N ASN A 217 -12.32 -12.15 -16.39
CA ASN A 217 -13.40 -12.87 -15.74
C ASN A 217 -14.39 -13.52 -16.72
N MET A 218 -13.92 -14.23 -17.73
CA MET A 218 -14.71 -14.80 -18.83
C MET A 218 -15.89 -15.68 -18.35
N GLN A 219 -15.69 -16.43 -17.27
CA GLN A 219 -16.72 -17.30 -16.68
C GLN A 219 -17.93 -16.54 -16.13
N ARG A 220 -17.76 -15.31 -15.71
CA ARG A 220 -18.83 -14.42 -15.20
C ARG A 220 -19.89 -14.13 -16.26
N TYR A 221 -19.48 -14.10 -17.52
CA TYR A 221 -20.34 -13.75 -18.67
C TYR A 221 -20.77 -14.95 -19.51
N ALA A 222 -20.36 -16.16 -19.11
CA ALA A 222 -20.70 -17.38 -19.83
C ALA A 222 -22.22 -17.59 -19.91
N GLY A 223 -22.76 -17.73 -21.12
CA GLY A 223 -24.19 -17.94 -21.35
C GLY A 223 -25.06 -16.68 -21.28
N LYS A 224 -24.48 -15.49 -21.06
CA LYS A 224 -25.22 -14.21 -20.99
C LYS A 224 -25.27 -13.53 -22.35
N THR A 225 -26.32 -12.73 -22.56
CA THR A 225 -26.45 -11.87 -23.73
C THR A 225 -25.96 -10.46 -23.40
N ILE A 226 -25.08 -9.90 -24.25
CA ILE A 226 -24.59 -8.53 -24.10
C ILE A 226 -25.30 -7.64 -25.12
N SER A 227 -25.96 -6.59 -24.64
CA SER A 227 -26.68 -5.60 -25.44
C SER A 227 -26.00 -4.24 -25.35
N TYR A 228 -25.60 -3.68 -26.48
CA TYR A 228 -25.01 -2.34 -26.57
C TYR A 228 -25.36 -1.66 -27.91
N VAL A 229 -25.20 -0.33 -27.95
CA VAL A 229 -25.38 0.47 -29.16
C VAL A 229 -24.01 0.83 -29.71
N GLY A 230 -23.72 0.47 -30.96
CA GLY A 230 -22.47 0.77 -31.65
C GLY A 230 -22.70 1.61 -32.91
N MET A 231 -21.76 2.50 -33.23
CA MET A 231 -21.74 3.25 -34.48
C MET A 231 -20.91 2.50 -35.53
N VAL A 232 -21.51 2.23 -36.69
CA VAL A 232 -20.77 1.67 -37.83
C VAL A 232 -20.10 2.81 -38.59
N LEU A 233 -18.80 2.80 -38.63
CA LEU A 233 -17.99 3.71 -39.49
C LEU A 233 -17.74 3.05 -40.83
N HIS A 234 -18.10 3.75 -41.90
CA HIS A 234 -17.85 3.33 -43.29
C HIS A 234 -16.57 3.95 -43.85
#